data_82ae88032d36f35b30b6e12410e21d6c
#
_entry.id   82ae88032d36f35b30b6e12410e21d6c
#
_cell.length_a   1.000
_cell.length_b   1.000
_cell.length_c   1.000
_cell.angle_alpha   90.00
_cell.angle_beta   90.00
_cell.angle_gamma   90.00
#
_symmetry.space_group_name_H-M   'P 1'
#
loop_
_entity.id
_entity.type
_entity.pdbx_description
1 polymer ?
#
loop_
_entity_poly.entity_id
_entity_poly.type
_entity_poly.pdbx_seq_one_letter_code
_entity_poly.pdbx_strand_id
1 'polypeptide(L)'
;NVWLHVDAAMAGAAALCPEYRYIQEGLEFANSYTFNPHKWMLTNFDCSVLFVDDRYKVTNAMSVVPEYLKTKGGDSGAVINYMDWSIPLGRKFRALKLWQVINYYGVDGLQEYIKRNVEDTQQLRQWIEKDDDYEIVAPTPLNLVCFRHKKGNDFNKLLHETINQSGRTYITRTKIDDNYILRFSIGQPTTTLDHIKKTWEFIKETALNLS
;
A
#
# COMPACT_ATOMS: atom_id res chain seq x y z
N ASN A 1 -9.89 -2.82 27.70
CA ASN A 1 -8.85 -3.20 26.72
C ASN A 1 -9.35 -2.88 25.32
N VAL A 2 -8.53 -2.18 24.53
CA VAL A 2 -8.81 -1.84 23.14
C VAL A 2 -7.85 -2.67 22.28
N TRP A 3 -8.35 -3.26 21.18
CA TRP A 3 -7.51 -3.94 20.21
C TRP A 3 -6.80 -2.91 19.33
N LEU A 4 -5.48 -2.89 19.34
CA LEU A 4 -4.66 -2.06 18.47
C LEU A 4 -4.29 -2.84 17.20
N HIS A 5 -4.84 -2.43 16.07
CA HIS A 5 -4.49 -2.94 14.75
C HIS A 5 -3.69 -1.91 13.96
N VAL A 6 -2.61 -2.34 13.34
CA VAL A 6 -1.83 -1.50 12.42
C VAL A 6 -2.05 -1.97 10.99
N ASP A 7 -2.69 -1.13 10.19
CA ASP A 7 -2.85 -1.34 8.76
C ASP A 7 -1.67 -0.69 8.00
N ALA A 8 -0.71 -1.52 7.65
CA ALA A 8 0.43 -1.15 6.82
C ALA A 8 0.32 -1.78 5.41
N ALA A 9 -0.90 -1.90 4.89
CA ALA A 9 -1.20 -2.63 3.65
C ALA A 9 -0.28 -2.27 2.48
N MET A 10 0.08 -1.00 2.32
CA MET A 10 1.04 -0.52 1.31
C MET A 10 2.44 -0.35 1.92
N ALA A 11 2.53 0.44 2.98
CA ALA A 11 3.79 0.88 3.57
C ALA A 11 4.60 -0.25 4.19
N GLY A 12 3.97 -1.32 4.64
CA GLY A 12 4.66 -2.44 5.31
C GLY A 12 5.76 -3.11 4.50
N ALA A 13 5.66 -3.07 3.17
CA ALA A 13 6.73 -3.55 2.30
C ALA A 13 8.04 -2.75 2.43
N ALA A 14 7.96 -1.46 2.79
CA ALA A 14 9.13 -0.61 2.97
C ALA A 14 10.05 -1.07 4.12
N ALA A 15 9.52 -1.78 5.10
CA ALA A 15 10.31 -2.34 6.22
C ALA A 15 11.35 -3.40 5.79
N LEU A 16 11.28 -3.90 4.56
CA LEU A 16 12.38 -4.67 3.94
C LEU A 16 13.68 -3.86 3.90
N CYS A 17 13.60 -2.55 3.70
CA CYS A 17 14.72 -1.63 3.68
C CYS A 17 15.04 -1.18 5.12
N PRO A 18 16.26 -1.40 5.63
CA PRO A 18 16.62 -1.02 7.01
C PRO A 18 16.34 0.45 7.33
N GLU A 19 16.59 1.36 6.36
CA GLU A 19 16.40 2.81 6.50
C GLU A 19 14.94 3.24 6.66
N TYR A 20 13.96 2.40 6.27
CA TYR A 20 12.53 2.70 6.43
C TYR A 20 11.87 1.96 7.58
N ARG A 21 12.64 1.21 8.41
CA ARG A 21 12.10 0.46 9.53
C ARG A 21 11.54 1.32 10.66
N TYR A 22 11.85 2.61 10.67
CA TYR A 22 11.24 3.55 11.61
C TYR A 22 9.69 3.56 11.55
N ILE A 23 9.10 3.18 10.41
CA ILE A 23 7.64 3.05 10.29
C ILE A 23 7.05 1.93 11.17
N GLN A 24 7.90 1.08 11.71
CA GLN A 24 7.52 -0.03 12.60
C GLN A 24 7.74 0.27 14.09
N GLU A 25 8.21 1.46 14.43
CA GLU A 25 8.35 1.87 15.82
C GLU A 25 6.99 1.83 16.55
N GLY A 26 6.93 1.18 17.70
CA GLY A 26 5.70 0.98 18.49
C GLY A 26 4.89 -0.26 18.10
N LEU A 27 5.32 -1.08 17.14
CA LEU A 27 4.60 -2.31 16.77
C LEU A 27 4.56 -3.34 17.92
N GLU A 28 5.46 -3.27 18.89
CA GLU A 28 5.46 -4.10 20.09
C GLU A 28 4.19 -3.91 20.94
N PHE A 29 3.46 -2.81 20.75
CA PHE A 29 2.17 -2.54 21.42
C PHE A 29 0.96 -2.97 20.58
N ALA A 30 1.16 -3.36 19.32
CA ALA A 30 0.07 -3.74 18.44
C ALA A 30 -0.39 -5.18 18.72
N ASN A 31 -1.72 -5.40 18.72
CA ASN A 31 -2.30 -6.75 18.79
C ASN A 31 -2.33 -7.43 17.42
N SER A 32 -2.37 -6.65 16.35
CA SER A 32 -2.27 -7.18 14.99
C SER A 32 -1.66 -6.16 14.03
N TYR A 33 -1.00 -6.69 13.00
CA TYR A 33 -0.36 -5.92 11.94
C TYR A 33 -0.64 -6.58 10.60
N THR A 34 -0.99 -5.81 9.59
CA THR A 34 -1.18 -6.33 8.24
C THR A 34 -0.34 -5.56 7.22
N PHE A 35 0.20 -6.30 6.24
CA PHE A 35 0.72 -5.71 5.02
C PHE A 35 0.37 -6.57 3.80
N ASN A 36 0.38 -5.96 2.62
CA ASN A 36 -0.08 -6.61 1.40
C ASN A 36 1.06 -6.76 0.39
N PRO A 37 1.72 -7.94 0.29
CA PRO A 37 2.70 -8.21 -0.75
C PRO A 37 2.19 -7.98 -2.17
N HIS A 38 0.87 -8.12 -2.39
CA HIS A 38 0.24 -7.85 -3.68
C HIS A 38 0.14 -6.35 -4.04
N LYS A 39 0.54 -5.42 -3.12
CA LYS A 39 0.60 -3.99 -3.41
C LYS A 39 2.00 -3.57 -3.81
N TRP A 40 2.92 -3.51 -2.87
CA TRP A 40 4.26 -2.94 -3.10
C TRP A 40 5.40 -3.95 -2.90
N MET A 41 5.12 -5.22 -3.10
CA MET A 41 6.11 -6.31 -3.04
C MET A 41 5.95 -7.28 -4.23
N LEU A 42 5.54 -6.77 -5.39
CA LEU A 42 5.52 -7.44 -6.69
C LEU A 42 4.80 -8.80 -6.74
N THR A 43 3.98 -9.11 -5.72
CA THR A 43 3.24 -10.36 -5.67
C THR A 43 1.88 -10.21 -6.35
N ASN A 44 1.51 -11.15 -7.20
CA ASN A 44 0.21 -11.12 -7.87
C ASN A 44 -0.95 -11.08 -6.88
N PHE A 45 -2.00 -10.34 -7.22
CA PHE A 45 -3.23 -10.28 -6.45
C PHE A 45 -3.86 -11.67 -6.35
N ASP A 46 -4.31 -12.12 -5.20
CA ASP A 46 -4.31 -11.51 -3.89
C ASP A 46 -3.26 -12.17 -2.98
N CYS A 47 -2.57 -11.38 -2.18
CA CYS A 47 -1.68 -11.84 -1.12
C CYS A 47 -1.60 -10.79 -0.03
N SER A 48 -2.23 -11.05 1.11
CA SER A 48 -2.19 -10.22 2.32
C SER A 48 -1.64 -11.06 3.46
N VAL A 49 -0.80 -10.46 4.30
CA VAL A 49 -0.21 -11.11 5.48
C VAL A 49 -0.77 -10.43 6.71
N LEU A 50 -1.20 -11.21 7.68
CA LEU A 50 -1.65 -10.78 8.99
C LEU A 50 -0.74 -11.39 10.06
N PHE A 51 -0.14 -10.56 10.89
CA PHE A 51 0.51 -10.94 12.12
C PHE A 51 -0.39 -10.62 13.31
N VAL A 52 -0.37 -11.46 14.33
CA VAL A 52 -1.14 -11.28 15.55
C VAL A 52 -0.29 -11.62 16.77
N ASP A 53 -0.51 -10.91 17.86
CA ASP A 53 0.17 -11.13 19.15
C ASP A 53 -0.20 -12.49 19.77
N ASP A 54 -1.47 -12.87 19.63
CA ASP A 54 -2.04 -14.11 20.17
C ASP A 54 -2.98 -14.78 19.16
N ARG A 55 -2.52 -15.89 18.59
CA ARG A 55 -3.28 -16.67 17.61
C ARG A 55 -4.64 -17.15 18.16
N TYR A 56 -4.70 -17.47 19.44
CA TYR A 56 -5.92 -18.03 20.05
C TYR A 56 -7.06 -17.03 20.08
N LYS A 57 -6.77 -15.75 20.24
CA LYS A 57 -7.79 -14.70 20.17
C LYS A 57 -8.47 -14.67 18.80
N VAL A 58 -7.68 -14.81 17.72
CA VAL A 58 -8.20 -14.82 16.35
C VAL A 58 -8.92 -16.11 16.03
N THR A 59 -8.30 -17.25 16.32
CA THR A 59 -8.92 -18.56 16.03
C THR A 59 -10.22 -18.78 16.82
N ASN A 60 -10.27 -18.38 18.09
CA ASN A 60 -11.50 -18.47 18.88
C ASN A 60 -12.63 -17.55 18.37
N ALA A 61 -12.29 -16.42 17.78
CA ALA A 61 -13.27 -15.51 17.21
C ALA A 61 -13.81 -15.97 15.85
N MET A 62 -12.99 -16.70 15.07
CA MET A 62 -13.29 -17.10 13.69
C MET A 62 -13.73 -18.54 13.56
N SER A 63 -13.40 -19.41 14.54
CA SER A 63 -13.66 -20.83 14.47
C SER A 63 -15.15 -21.13 14.57
N VAL A 64 -15.66 -21.84 13.57
CA VAL A 64 -16.94 -22.55 13.59
C VAL A 64 -16.67 -23.99 13.19
N VAL A 65 -16.37 -24.84 14.17
CA VAL A 65 -15.97 -26.25 13.91
C VAL A 65 -17.16 -27.18 14.02
N PRO A 66 -17.80 -27.56 12.90
CA PRO A 66 -18.80 -28.64 12.90
C PRO A 66 -18.19 -29.96 13.34
N GLU A 67 -19.00 -30.83 13.95
CA GLU A 67 -18.50 -32.08 14.54
C GLU A 67 -17.72 -32.95 13.54
N TYR A 68 -18.14 -33.01 12.27
CA TYR A 68 -17.48 -33.79 11.23
C TYR A 68 -16.09 -33.31 10.80
N LEU A 69 -15.71 -32.09 11.19
CA LEU A 69 -14.37 -31.50 10.92
C LEU A 69 -13.42 -31.60 12.10
N LYS A 70 -13.87 -32.05 13.26
CA LYS A 70 -13.01 -32.27 14.42
C LYS A 70 -12.02 -33.41 14.18
N THR A 71 -10.76 -33.13 14.47
CA THR A 71 -9.68 -34.11 14.40
C THR A 71 -8.90 -34.13 15.71
N LYS A 72 -8.39 -35.30 16.11
CA LYS A 72 -7.57 -35.46 17.33
C LYS A 72 -6.37 -34.50 17.36
N GLY A 73 -5.76 -34.22 16.19
CA GLY A 73 -4.64 -33.30 16.08
C GLY A 73 -5.06 -31.83 16.22
N GLY A 74 -6.23 -31.44 15.69
CA GLY A 74 -6.82 -30.12 15.85
C GLY A 74 -7.22 -29.83 17.29
N ASP A 75 -7.91 -30.77 17.92
CA ASP A 75 -8.39 -30.62 19.32
C ASP A 75 -7.23 -30.53 20.31
N SER A 76 -6.10 -31.18 20.05
CA SER A 76 -4.90 -31.12 20.89
C SER A 76 -4.06 -29.85 20.67
N GLY A 77 -4.35 -29.02 19.67
CA GLY A 77 -3.54 -27.85 19.28
C GLY A 77 -2.18 -28.22 18.67
N ALA A 78 -1.92 -29.49 18.41
CA ALA A 78 -0.66 -29.98 17.83
C ALA A 78 -0.51 -29.62 16.35
N VAL A 79 -1.62 -29.34 15.69
CA VAL A 79 -1.67 -28.95 14.27
C VAL A 79 -2.34 -27.58 14.14
N ILE A 80 -1.74 -26.69 13.34
CA ILE A 80 -2.36 -25.41 13.00
C ILE A 80 -3.39 -25.70 11.91
N ASN A 81 -4.66 -25.45 12.23
CA ASN A 81 -5.75 -25.60 11.28
C ASN A 81 -6.09 -24.21 10.68
N TYR A 82 -5.73 -23.99 9.43
CA TYR A 82 -5.90 -22.68 8.78
C TYR A 82 -7.36 -22.32 8.52
N MET A 83 -8.31 -23.26 8.55
CA MET A 83 -9.74 -22.95 8.44
C MET A 83 -10.24 -22.06 9.61
N ASP A 84 -9.57 -22.14 10.76
CA ASP A 84 -9.94 -21.37 11.96
C ASP A 84 -9.42 -19.93 11.97
N TRP A 85 -8.65 -19.54 10.95
CA TRP A 85 -8.02 -18.21 10.87
C TRP A 85 -8.81 -17.18 10.07
N SER A 86 -9.88 -17.60 9.39
CA SER A 86 -10.70 -16.72 8.55
C SER A 86 -12.03 -17.35 8.19
N ILE A 87 -12.95 -16.56 7.67
CA ILE A 87 -14.28 -17.01 7.25
C ILE A 87 -14.24 -18.13 6.19
N PRO A 88 -13.43 -18.09 5.13
CA PRO A 88 -13.39 -19.19 4.15
C PRO A 88 -12.78 -20.46 4.71
N LEU A 89 -13.50 -21.58 4.56
CA LEU A 89 -13.02 -22.92 4.93
C LEU A 89 -11.79 -23.32 4.09
N GLY A 90 -11.88 -23.18 2.77
CA GLY A 90 -10.80 -23.48 1.85
C GLY A 90 -9.84 -22.30 1.67
N ARG A 91 -8.55 -22.57 1.61
CA ARG A 91 -7.50 -21.55 1.50
C ARG A 91 -6.66 -21.75 0.25
N LYS A 92 -6.44 -20.66 -0.50
CA LYS A 92 -5.42 -20.63 -1.56
C LYS A 92 -4.02 -20.67 -0.95
N PHE A 93 -3.11 -21.39 -1.58
CA PHE A 93 -1.69 -21.43 -1.17
C PHE A 93 -0.96 -20.14 -1.63
N ARG A 94 -1.32 -19.00 -1.03
CA ARG A 94 -0.77 -17.68 -1.39
C ARG A 94 0.71 -17.53 -1.08
N ALA A 95 1.21 -18.26 -0.08
CA ALA A 95 2.62 -18.22 0.30
C ALA A 95 3.56 -18.66 -0.84
N LEU A 96 3.11 -19.56 -1.73
CA LEU A 96 3.93 -20.03 -2.85
C LEU A 96 4.33 -18.90 -3.81
N LYS A 97 3.38 -18.05 -4.17
CA LYS A 97 3.68 -16.93 -5.08
C LYS A 97 4.55 -15.84 -4.41
N LEU A 98 4.38 -15.60 -3.13
CA LEU A 98 5.26 -14.72 -2.37
C LEU A 98 6.69 -15.30 -2.30
N TRP A 99 6.80 -16.60 -2.02
CA TRP A 99 8.09 -17.31 -2.01
C TRP A 99 8.79 -17.22 -3.38
N GLN A 100 8.06 -17.37 -4.49
CA GLN A 100 8.60 -17.25 -5.84
C GLN A 100 9.14 -15.82 -6.11
N VAL A 101 8.40 -14.79 -5.69
CA VAL A 101 8.84 -13.39 -5.82
C VAL A 101 10.14 -13.15 -5.05
N ILE A 102 10.19 -13.62 -3.78
CA ILE A 102 11.39 -13.46 -2.95
C ILE A 102 12.59 -14.20 -3.55
N ASN A 103 12.37 -15.41 -4.10
CA ASN A 103 13.46 -16.18 -4.71
C ASN A 103 13.92 -15.58 -6.06
N TYR A 104 13.01 -14.97 -6.82
CA TYR A 104 13.34 -14.40 -8.12
C TYR A 104 14.10 -13.07 -8.00
N TYR A 105 13.64 -12.16 -7.15
CA TYR A 105 14.25 -10.84 -7.00
C TYR A 105 15.34 -10.80 -5.93
N GLY A 106 15.31 -11.71 -4.96
CA GLY A 106 16.12 -11.62 -3.74
C GLY A 106 15.69 -10.47 -2.84
N VAL A 107 16.30 -10.41 -1.66
CA VAL A 107 16.06 -9.27 -0.73
C VAL A 107 16.62 -7.98 -1.32
N ASP A 108 17.82 -8.04 -1.89
CA ASP A 108 18.51 -6.87 -2.44
C ASP A 108 17.73 -6.26 -3.62
N GLY A 109 17.22 -7.08 -4.55
CA GLY A 109 16.43 -6.59 -5.67
C GLY A 109 15.10 -5.97 -5.25
N LEU A 110 14.44 -6.52 -4.21
CA LEU A 110 13.23 -5.93 -3.65
C LEU A 110 13.53 -4.62 -2.92
N GLN A 111 14.64 -4.53 -2.20
CA GLN A 111 15.09 -3.29 -1.55
C GLN A 111 15.42 -2.21 -2.57
N GLU A 112 16.18 -2.54 -3.62
CA GLU A 112 16.51 -1.61 -4.70
C GLU A 112 15.26 -1.06 -5.38
N TYR A 113 14.29 -1.93 -5.67
CA TYR A 113 12.99 -1.53 -6.22
C TYR A 113 12.24 -0.54 -5.32
N ILE A 114 12.16 -0.82 -4.01
CA ILE A 114 11.47 0.04 -3.04
C ILE A 114 12.19 1.39 -2.92
N LYS A 115 13.51 1.38 -2.76
CA LYS A 115 14.35 2.59 -2.64
C LYS A 115 14.17 3.50 -3.86
N ARG A 116 14.29 2.94 -5.07
CA ARG A 116 14.07 3.68 -6.30
C ARG A 116 12.69 4.35 -6.34
N ASN A 117 11.62 3.63 -5.95
CA ASN A 117 10.28 4.22 -5.93
C ASN A 117 10.18 5.39 -4.93
N VAL A 118 10.86 5.31 -3.79
CA VAL A 118 10.90 6.42 -2.82
C VAL A 118 11.71 7.59 -3.37
N GLU A 119 12.88 7.35 -3.95
CA GLU A 119 13.72 8.38 -4.57
C GLU A 119 12.99 9.11 -5.69
N ASP A 120 12.35 8.39 -6.59
CA ASP A 120 11.52 8.94 -7.67
C ASP A 120 10.36 9.78 -7.12
N THR A 121 9.77 9.35 -5.99
CA THR A 121 8.70 10.08 -5.31
C THR A 121 9.21 11.38 -4.71
N GLN A 122 10.40 11.39 -4.09
CA GLN A 122 11.02 12.62 -3.58
C GLN A 122 11.36 13.58 -4.72
N GLN A 123 11.75 13.07 -5.88
CA GLN A 123 12.01 13.90 -7.06
C GLN A 123 10.71 14.55 -7.57
N LEU A 124 9.62 13.80 -7.66
CA LEU A 124 8.29 14.36 -8.01
C LEU A 124 7.85 15.42 -6.99
N ARG A 125 8.00 15.13 -5.70
CA ARG A 125 7.70 16.07 -4.63
C ARG A 125 8.45 17.39 -4.83
N GLN A 126 9.75 17.36 -5.11
CA GLN A 126 10.55 18.55 -5.37
C GLN A 126 10.07 19.34 -6.59
N TRP A 127 9.58 18.68 -7.64
CA TRP A 127 9.02 19.36 -8.80
C TRP A 127 7.72 20.08 -8.45
N ILE A 128 6.86 19.46 -7.64
CA ILE A 128 5.60 20.06 -7.19
C ILE A 128 5.88 21.26 -6.26
N GLU A 129 6.81 21.13 -5.32
CA GLU A 129 7.18 22.20 -4.38
C GLU A 129 7.78 23.45 -5.05
N LYS A 130 8.38 23.27 -6.24
CA LYS A 130 8.92 24.38 -7.05
C LYS A 130 7.90 25.07 -7.94
N ASP A 131 6.69 24.54 -8.00
CA ASP A 131 5.62 25.08 -8.84
C ASP A 131 4.67 25.91 -7.98
N ASP A 132 4.56 27.20 -8.29
CA ASP A 132 3.80 28.17 -7.48
C ASP A 132 2.30 27.92 -7.48
N ASP A 133 1.78 27.17 -8.47
CA ASP A 133 0.34 26.87 -8.61
C ASP A 133 -0.11 25.68 -7.76
N TYR A 134 0.83 24.89 -7.23
CA TYR A 134 0.53 23.67 -6.49
C TYR A 134 1.02 23.74 -5.05
N GLU A 135 0.50 22.84 -4.22
CA GLU A 135 0.94 22.64 -2.83
C GLU A 135 0.90 21.16 -2.44
N ILE A 136 1.88 20.76 -1.63
CA ILE A 136 1.90 19.46 -0.95
C ILE A 136 1.06 19.56 0.30
N VAL A 137 0.14 18.62 0.50
CA VAL A 137 -0.87 18.69 1.59
C VAL A 137 -0.69 17.62 2.68
N ALA A 138 0.26 16.73 2.52
CA ALA A 138 0.58 15.71 3.51
C ALA A 138 2.07 15.33 3.45
N PRO A 139 2.66 14.80 4.53
CA PRO A 139 4.00 14.25 4.51
C PRO A 139 4.18 13.18 3.42
N THR A 140 5.35 13.15 2.79
CA THR A 140 5.72 12.19 1.74
C THR A 140 6.89 11.32 2.19
N PRO A 141 6.71 10.44 3.18
CA PRO A 141 7.82 9.64 3.71
C PRO A 141 8.23 8.48 2.79
N LEU A 142 7.33 8.00 1.94
CA LEU A 142 7.53 6.84 1.09
C LEU A 142 7.14 7.15 -0.37
N ASN A 143 6.34 6.29 -0.99
CA ASN A 143 6.04 6.29 -2.42
C ASN A 143 4.71 6.96 -2.83
N LEU A 144 4.19 7.84 -2.00
CA LEU A 144 2.92 8.56 -2.25
C LEU A 144 3.11 10.06 -2.06
N VAL A 145 2.75 10.86 -3.07
CA VAL A 145 2.61 12.31 -2.97
C VAL A 145 1.14 12.68 -2.95
N CYS A 146 0.74 13.47 -1.96
CA CYS A 146 -0.58 14.08 -1.85
C CYS A 146 -0.43 15.59 -2.12
N PHE A 147 -1.08 16.07 -3.17
CA PHE A 147 -0.95 17.46 -3.62
C PHE A 147 -2.26 17.99 -4.19
N ARG A 148 -2.35 19.31 -4.37
CA ARG A 148 -3.48 19.96 -5.02
C ARG A 148 -3.04 21.22 -5.75
N HIS A 149 -3.80 21.64 -6.75
CA HIS A 149 -3.70 22.96 -7.34
C HIS A 149 -4.40 23.98 -6.43
N LYS A 150 -3.82 25.17 -6.24
CA LYS A 150 -4.30 26.22 -5.31
C LYS A 150 -5.64 26.85 -5.71
N LYS A 151 -6.15 26.63 -6.92
CA LYS A 151 -7.46 27.12 -7.41
C LYS A 151 -8.70 26.53 -6.72
N GLY A 152 -8.53 25.63 -5.74
CA GLY A 152 -9.62 25.12 -4.91
C GLY A 152 -10.22 23.82 -5.39
N ASN A 153 -11.28 23.37 -4.70
CA ASN A 153 -11.81 22.01 -4.83
C ASN A 153 -12.43 21.71 -6.20
N ASP A 154 -13.23 22.61 -6.73
CA ASP A 154 -13.93 22.40 -8.01
C ASP A 154 -12.93 22.28 -9.15
N PHE A 155 -11.88 23.10 -9.12
CA PHE A 155 -10.79 23.03 -10.10
C PHE A 155 -10.04 21.70 -9.99
N ASN A 156 -9.67 21.26 -8.79
CA ASN A 156 -8.98 19.99 -8.59
C ASN A 156 -9.82 18.78 -8.98
N LYS A 157 -11.14 18.86 -8.78
CA LYS A 157 -12.06 17.83 -9.23
C LYS A 157 -12.08 17.74 -10.76
N LEU A 158 -12.24 18.88 -11.43
CA LEU A 158 -12.25 18.96 -12.90
C LEU A 158 -10.91 18.49 -13.48
N LEU A 159 -9.79 18.94 -12.92
CA LEU A 159 -8.43 18.53 -13.31
C LEU A 159 -8.26 17.00 -13.20
N HIS A 160 -8.65 16.42 -12.06
CA HIS A 160 -8.58 14.97 -11.84
C HIS A 160 -9.42 14.18 -12.86
N GLU A 161 -10.66 14.61 -13.10
CA GLU A 161 -11.56 13.96 -14.05
C GLU A 161 -11.00 14.03 -15.48
N THR A 162 -10.50 15.21 -15.89
CA THR A 162 -9.88 15.42 -17.23
C THR A 162 -8.63 14.56 -17.42
N ILE A 163 -7.74 14.50 -16.42
CA ILE A 163 -6.55 13.66 -16.45
C ILE A 163 -6.94 12.20 -16.68
N ASN A 164 -7.85 11.66 -15.87
CA ASN A 164 -8.22 10.25 -15.95
C ASN A 164 -9.02 9.90 -17.22
N GLN A 165 -9.84 10.82 -17.72
CA GLN A 165 -10.57 10.64 -18.99
C GLN A 165 -9.65 10.64 -20.21
N SER A 166 -8.47 11.25 -20.12
CA SER A 166 -7.50 11.30 -21.22
C SER A 166 -6.97 9.92 -21.64
N GLY A 167 -7.01 8.92 -20.74
CA GLY A 167 -6.41 7.60 -20.92
C GLY A 167 -4.88 7.58 -20.93
N ARG A 168 -4.22 8.74 -20.76
CA ARG A 168 -2.75 8.85 -20.75
C ARG A 168 -2.11 8.43 -19.43
N THR A 169 -2.82 8.70 -18.34
CA THR A 169 -2.42 8.34 -16.98
C THR A 169 -3.65 8.18 -16.11
N TYR A 170 -3.46 7.54 -14.96
CA TYR A 170 -4.50 7.39 -13.95
C TYR A 170 -3.94 7.75 -12.57
N ILE A 171 -4.55 8.73 -11.92
CA ILE A 171 -4.25 9.12 -10.55
C ILE A 171 -5.49 8.96 -9.67
N THR A 172 -5.28 8.80 -8.38
CA THR A 172 -6.38 8.68 -7.42
C THR A 172 -6.62 10.00 -6.69
N ARG A 173 -7.67 10.06 -5.90
CA ARG A 173 -8.04 11.22 -5.08
C ARG A 173 -8.37 10.84 -3.66
N THR A 174 -8.33 11.81 -2.77
CA THR A 174 -8.87 11.72 -1.41
C THR A 174 -9.41 13.08 -0.97
N LYS A 175 -9.91 13.16 0.26
CA LYS A 175 -10.21 14.41 0.96
C LYS A 175 -9.39 14.48 2.24
N ILE A 176 -8.83 15.64 2.52
CA ILE A 176 -8.17 15.99 3.78
C ILE A 176 -8.73 17.35 4.19
N ASP A 177 -9.33 17.46 5.37
CA ASP A 177 -9.96 18.68 5.89
C ASP A 177 -10.88 19.35 4.85
N ASP A 178 -11.76 18.53 4.24
CA ASP A 178 -12.68 18.91 3.15
C ASP A 178 -12.03 19.36 1.83
N ASN A 179 -10.72 19.39 1.74
CA ASN A 179 -10.01 19.71 0.51
C ASN A 179 -9.95 18.48 -0.43
N TYR A 180 -10.16 18.73 -1.72
CA TYR A 180 -9.99 17.73 -2.76
C TYR A 180 -8.51 17.56 -3.11
N ILE A 181 -7.98 16.37 -2.88
CA ILE A 181 -6.54 16.08 -2.97
C ILE A 181 -6.28 15.06 -4.05
N LEU A 182 -5.31 15.34 -4.90
CA LEU A 182 -4.76 14.41 -5.89
C LEU A 182 -3.69 13.55 -5.23
N ARG A 183 -3.70 12.24 -5.56
CA ARG A 183 -2.75 11.28 -5.01
C ARG A 183 -1.97 10.64 -6.15
N PHE A 184 -0.65 10.79 -6.12
CA PHE A 184 0.28 10.19 -7.06
C PHE A 184 1.13 9.15 -6.33
N SER A 185 0.83 7.87 -6.58
CA SER A 185 1.53 6.73 -5.96
C SER A 185 2.45 6.07 -6.99
N ILE A 186 3.73 5.91 -6.64
CA ILE A 186 4.76 5.32 -7.49
C ILE A 186 5.06 3.92 -6.97
N GLY A 187 4.74 2.88 -7.77
CA GLY A 187 4.88 1.50 -7.30
C GLY A 187 4.89 0.46 -8.44
N GLN A 188 4.85 0.88 -9.69
CA GLN A 188 4.97 -0.06 -10.81
C GLN A 188 6.45 -0.36 -11.11
N PRO A 189 6.83 -1.63 -11.31
CA PRO A 189 8.23 -2.00 -11.55
C PRO A 189 8.83 -1.41 -12.84
N THR A 190 7.97 -1.13 -13.82
CA THR A 190 8.35 -0.57 -15.12
C THR A 190 8.27 0.96 -15.19
N THR A 191 7.80 1.62 -14.13
CA THR A 191 7.78 3.08 -14.06
C THR A 191 9.19 3.60 -13.91
N THR A 192 9.54 4.58 -14.73
CA THR A 192 10.83 5.29 -14.70
C THR A 192 10.62 6.75 -14.32
N LEU A 193 11.68 7.43 -13.93
CA LEU A 193 11.65 8.88 -13.65
C LEU A 193 11.17 9.70 -14.85
N ASP A 194 11.46 9.27 -16.08
CA ASP A 194 10.96 9.91 -17.31
C ASP A 194 9.41 9.79 -17.44
N HIS A 195 8.84 8.63 -17.09
CA HIS A 195 7.38 8.47 -17.06
C HIS A 195 6.73 9.40 -16.04
N ILE A 196 7.33 9.54 -14.86
CA ILE A 196 6.85 10.40 -13.79
C ILE A 196 6.91 11.87 -14.23
N LYS A 197 8.04 12.28 -14.83
CA LYS A 197 8.23 13.64 -15.36
C LYS A 197 7.20 13.98 -16.44
N LYS A 198 7.02 13.09 -17.42
CA LYS A 198 6.00 13.25 -18.49
C LYS A 198 4.58 13.35 -17.94
N THR A 199 4.29 12.56 -16.88
CA THR A 199 2.99 12.62 -16.21
C THR A 199 2.80 13.96 -15.48
N TRP A 200 3.83 14.44 -14.79
CA TRP A 200 3.79 15.74 -14.12
C TRP A 200 3.61 16.90 -15.13
N GLU A 201 4.35 16.90 -16.22
CA GLU A 201 4.22 17.88 -17.30
C GLU A 201 2.80 17.85 -17.90
N PHE A 202 2.24 16.65 -18.12
CA PHE A 202 0.87 16.50 -18.61
C PHE A 202 -0.18 17.02 -17.61
N ILE A 203 0.00 16.84 -16.32
CA ILE A 203 -0.87 17.40 -15.28
C ILE A 203 -0.88 18.93 -15.37
N LYS A 204 0.30 19.55 -15.50
CA LYS A 204 0.43 21.01 -15.62
C LYS A 204 -0.19 21.55 -16.91
N GLU A 205 0.10 20.91 -18.04
CA GLU A 205 -0.51 21.27 -19.34
C GLU A 205 -2.05 21.21 -19.28
N THR A 206 -2.58 20.14 -18.66
CA THR A 206 -4.04 19.98 -18.48
C THR A 206 -4.60 21.11 -17.61
N ALA A 207 -3.93 21.45 -16.52
CA ALA A 207 -4.36 22.55 -15.64
C ALA A 207 -4.36 23.91 -16.36
N LEU A 208 -3.36 24.18 -17.19
CA LEU A 208 -3.29 25.41 -18.02
C LEU A 208 -4.45 25.49 -19.03
N ASN A 209 -4.81 24.37 -19.64
CA ASN A 209 -5.91 24.31 -20.62
C ASN A 209 -7.30 24.43 -19.98
N LEU A 210 -7.42 24.23 -18.67
CA LEU A 210 -8.65 24.40 -17.89
C LEU A 210 -8.76 25.80 -17.26
N SER A 211 -7.74 26.61 -17.39
CA SER A 211 -7.63 27.97 -16.80
C SER A 211 -8.09 29.00 -17.81
#